data_c3205e2f66e3329ce5d33ec46f3a36f1
#
_entry.id   c3205e2f66e3329ce5d33ec46f3a36f1
#
_cell.length_a   1.000
_cell.length_b   1.000
_cell.length_c   1.000
_cell.angle_alpha   90.00
_cell.angle_beta   90.00
_cell.angle_gamma   90.00
#
_symmetry.space_group_name_H-M   'P 1'
#
loop_
_entity.id
_entity.type
_entity.pdbx_description
1 polymer ?
#
loop_
_entity_poly.entity_id
_entity_poly.type
_entity_poly.pdbx_seq_one_letter_code
_entity_poly.pdbx_strand_id
1 'polypeptide(L)'
;MEIDFPGGKKLHLVVGDITKLRVDAIVNAANSSLAGGGGVDGAIHRAGGPEIMRELDAIRRRTGGCPTGSAVATGAGRLPA
;
A
#
# COMPACT_ATOMS: atom_id res chain seq x y z
N MET A 1 -21.11 -3.61 -4.14
CA MET A 1 -21.71 -2.26 -4.14
C MET A 1 -20.86 -1.35 -5.00
N GLU A 2 -21.48 -0.58 -5.86
CA GLU A 2 -20.79 0.34 -6.75
C GLU A 2 -21.43 1.73 -6.61
N ILE A 3 -20.60 2.77 -6.56
CA ILE A 3 -21.02 4.17 -6.50
C ILE A 3 -20.37 4.91 -7.66
N ASP A 4 -21.17 5.65 -8.43
CA ASP A 4 -20.68 6.49 -9.52
C ASP A 4 -20.44 7.92 -9.02
N PHE A 5 -19.35 8.51 -9.49
CA PHE A 5 -18.99 9.90 -9.19
C PHE A 5 -18.96 10.72 -10.49
N PRO A 6 -19.10 12.07 -10.42
CA PRO A 6 -18.91 12.94 -11.57
C PRO A 6 -17.57 12.70 -12.27
N GLY A 7 -17.54 12.84 -13.58
CA GLY A 7 -16.33 12.64 -14.38
C GLY A 7 -16.04 11.18 -14.74
N GLY A 8 -17.02 10.29 -14.61
CA GLY A 8 -16.88 8.87 -14.96
C GLY A 8 -16.12 8.05 -13.93
N LYS A 9 -15.91 8.57 -12.72
CA LYS A 9 -15.25 7.86 -11.64
C LYS A 9 -16.20 6.93 -10.92
N LYS A 10 -15.70 5.80 -10.42
CA LYS A 10 -16.49 4.78 -9.74
C LYS A 10 -15.80 4.33 -8.45
N LEU A 11 -16.60 3.99 -7.45
CA LEU A 11 -16.16 3.33 -6.23
C LEU A 11 -16.81 1.96 -6.16
N HIS A 12 -16.00 0.92 -6.02
CA HIS A 12 -16.45 -0.45 -5.78
C HIS A 12 -16.10 -0.86 -4.36
N LEU A 13 -17.08 -1.39 -3.62
CA LEU A 13 -16.87 -2.00 -2.31
C LEU A 13 -16.91 -3.51 -2.47
N VAL A 14 -15.81 -4.16 -2.17
CA VAL A 14 -15.66 -5.61 -2.33
C VAL A 14 -14.99 -6.20 -1.09
N VAL A 15 -15.23 -7.49 -0.85
CA VAL A 15 -14.50 -8.28 0.13
C VAL A 15 -13.53 -9.18 -0.61
N GLY A 16 -12.26 -9.16 -0.25
CA GLY A 16 -11.26 -9.97 -0.91
C GLY A 16 -9.87 -9.75 -0.35
N ASP A 17 -8.89 -10.36 -1.00
CA ASP A 17 -7.47 -10.24 -0.64
C ASP A 17 -6.83 -9.18 -1.52
N ILE A 18 -6.46 -8.04 -0.91
CA ILE A 18 -5.86 -6.91 -1.62
C ILE A 18 -4.54 -7.28 -2.30
N THR A 19 -3.82 -8.29 -1.80
CA THR A 19 -2.53 -8.71 -2.36
C THR A 19 -2.67 -9.47 -3.67
N LYS A 20 -3.89 -9.82 -4.07
CA LYS A 20 -4.20 -10.56 -5.30
C LYS A 20 -4.89 -9.72 -6.35
N LEU A 21 -5.18 -8.46 -6.07
CA LEU A 21 -5.86 -7.57 -7.01
C LEU A 21 -4.88 -7.06 -8.07
N ARG A 22 -5.32 -7.12 -9.34
CA ARG A 22 -4.60 -6.52 -10.45
C ARG A 22 -5.10 -5.11 -10.65
N VAL A 23 -4.37 -4.15 -10.11
CA VAL A 23 -4.73 -2.73 -10.11
C VAL A 23 -3.48 -1.89 -10.34
N ASP A 24 -3.64 -0.61 -10.64
CA ASP A 24 -2.51 0.29 -10.87
C ASP A 24 -1.74 0.59 -9.58
N ALA A 25 -2.45 0.69 -8.46
CA ALA A 25 -1.84 0.94 -7.16
C ALA A 25 -2.74 0.41 -6.04
N ILE A 26 -2.12 0.04 -4.93
CA ILE A 26 -2.83 -0.26 -3.68
C ILE A 26 -2.37 0.70 -2.59
N VAL A 27 -3.25 0.98 -1.65
CA VAL A 27 -2.94 1.83 -0.50
C VAL A 27 -2.86 0.95 0.74
N ASN A 28 -1.76 1.08 1.47
CA ASN A 28 -1.51 0.35 2.71
C ASN A 28 -1.64 1.31 3.91
N ALA A 29 -2.37 0.89 4.93
CA ALA A 29 -2.41 1.60 6.20
C ALA A 29 -1.17 1.23 7.03
N ALA A 30 -0.05 1.85 6.69
CA ALA A 30 1.23 1.62 7.36
C ALA A 30 1.34 2.42 8.66
N ASN A 31 2.24 1.99 9.56
CA ASN A 31 2.60 2.82 10.71
C ASN A 31 3.50 3.97 10.26
N SER A 32 3.58 5.01 11.09
CA SER A 32 4.37 6.20 10.77
C SER A 32 5.87 5.94 10.66
N SER A 33 6.37 4.91 11.34
CA SER A 33 7.78 4.50 11.23
C SER A 33 8.08 3.73 9.95
N LEU A 34 7.08 3.27 9.21
CA LEU A 34 7.23 2.46 7.99
C LEU A 34 7.99 1.15 8.24
N ALA A 35 7.97 0.65 9.46
CA ALA A 35 8.79 -0.50 9.87
C ALA A 35 8.12 -1.85 9.62
N GLY A 36 6.92 -1.84 9.05
CA GLY A 36 6.13 -3.05 8.89
C GLY A 36 5.31 -3.36 10.14
N GLY A 37 4.50 -4.39 10.06
CA GLY A 37 3.63 -4.82 11.15
C GLY A 37 2.85 -6.06 10.77
N GLY A 38 1.77 -6.31 11.50
CA GLY A 38 0.85 -7.42 11.24
C GLY A 38 -0.31 -7.02 10.35
N GLY A 39 -1.35 -7.86 10.34
CA GLY A 39 -2.58 -7.59 9.59
C GLY A 39 -2.35 -7.42 8.10
N VAL A 40 -3.04 -6.45 7.49
CA VAL A 40 -2.94 -6.18 6.06
C VAL A 40 -1.55 -5.71 5.66
N ASP A 41 -0.91 -4.87 6.46
CA ASP A 41 0.47 -4.43 6.23
C ASP A 41 1.42 -5.64 6.13
N GLY A 42 1.34 -6.56 7.09
CA GLY A 42 2.13 -7.79 7.05
C GLY A 42 1.84 -8.64 5.82
N ALA A 43 0.58 -8.77 5.41
CA ALA A 43 0.20 -9.52 4.21
C ALA A 43 0.79 -8.89 2.94
N ILE A 44 0.76 -7.57 2.83
CA ILE A 44 1.33 -6.84 1.70
C ILE A 44 2.84 -7.08 1.62
N HIS A 45 3.55 -6.98 2.72
CA HIS A 45 4.99 -7.23 2.76
C HIS A 45 5.36 -8.68 2.44
N ARG A 46 4.58 -9.64 2.95
CA ARG A 46 4.82 -11.06 2.62
C ARG A 46 4.62 -11.35 1.14
N ALA A 47 3.54 -10.86 0.56
CA ALA A 47 3.22 -11.09 -0.85
C ALA A 47 4.13 -10.29 -1.79
N GLY A 48 4.46 -9.06 -1.43
CA GLY A 48 5.30 -8.17 -2.24
C GLY A 48 6.79 -8.52 -2.21
N GLY A 49 7.24 -9.18 -1.16
CA GLY A 49 8.64 -9.52 -0.98
C GLY A 49 9.47 -8.38 -0.41
N PRO A 50 10.80 -8.57 -0.27
CA PRO A 50 11.68 -7.66 0.47
C PRO A 50 11.93 -6.31 -0.23
N GLU A 51 11.62 -6.17 -1.51
CA GLU A 51 11.88 -4.94 -2.26
C GLU A 51 11.13 -3.74 -1.69
N ILE A 52 9.88 -3.95 -1.24
CA ILE A 52 9.07 -2.87 -0.67
C ILE A 52 9.76 -2.31 0.58
N MET A 53 10.22 -3.20 1.46
CA MET A 53 10.89 -2.77 2.70
C MET A 53 12.23 -2.08 2.42
N ARG A 54 12.96 -2.50 1.38
CA ARG A 54 14.20 -1.81 0.98
C ARG A 54 13.94 -0.36 0.58
N GLU A 55 12.87 -0.11 -0.17
CA GLU A 55 12.47 1.24 -0.56
C GLU A 55 12.01 2.05 0.65
N LEU A 56 11.25 1.44 1.56
CA LEU A 56 10.82 2.08 2.80
C LEU A 56 12.00 2.40 3.72
N ASP A 57 12.99 1.52 3.80
CA ASP A 57 14.23 1.77 4.55
C ASP A 57 14.95 3.02 4.02
N ALA A 58 15.03 3.17 2.70
CA ALA A 58 15.63 4.35 2.08
C ALA A 58 14.84 5.62 2.41
N ILE A 59 13.50 5.56 2.41
CA ILE A 59 12.64 6.69 2.78
C ILE A 59 12.85 7.06 4.25
N ARG A 60 12.87 6.07 5.15
CA ARG A 60 13.13 6.32 6.58
C ARG A 60 14.46 7.01 6.83
N ARG A 61 15.51 6.63 6.10
CA ARG A 61 16.84 7.27 6.21
C ARG A 61 16.81 8.73 5.82
N ARG A 62 15.96 9.10 4.83
CA ARG A 62 15.86 10.48 4.35
C ARG A 62 14.95 11.35 5.20
N THR A 63 13.82 10.81 5.66
CA THR A 63 12.74 11.61 6.24
C THR A 63 12.32 11.17 7.65
N GLY A 64 12.84 10.06 8.16
CA GLY A 64 12.47 9.50 9.46
C GLY A 64 11.19 8.70 9.46
N GLY A 65 10.44 8.64 8.36
CA GLY A 65 9.19 7.90 8.25
C GLY A 65 8.13 8.65 7.46
N CYS A 66 6.87 8.38 7.79
CA CYS A 66 5.71 9.00 7.14
C CYS A 66 4.76 9.52 8.23
N PRO A 67 4.68 10.84 8.45
CA PRO A 67 3.79 11.38 9.47
C PRO A 67 2.32 11.07 9.17
N THR A 68 1.50 10.98 10.21
CA THR A 68 0.04 10.85 10.05
C THR A 68 -0.49 11.98 9.16
N GLY A 69 -1.36 11.63 8.22
CA GLY A 69 -1.90 12.55 7.23
C GLY A 69 -1.08 12.66 5.95
N SER A 70 0.07 11.99 5.89
CA SER A 70 0.93 11.93 4.71
C SER A 70 0.93 10.53 4.10
N ALA A 71 1.48 10.42 2.90
CA ALA A 71 1.68 9.15 2.22
C ALA A 71 3.02 9.16 1.47
N VAL A 72 3.59 7.98 1.30
CA VAL A 72 4.77 7.76 0.47
C VAL A 72 4.46 6.67 -0.55
N ALA A 73 5.14 6.69 -1.68
CA ALA A 73 4.98 5.69 -2.72
C ALA A 73 6.23 4.84 -2.86
N THR A 74 6.04 3.55 -3.13
CA THR A 74 7.09 2.61 -3.47
C THR A 74 6.69 1.80 -4.69
N GLY A 75 7.62 1.05 -5.24
CA GLY A 75 7.25 -0.04 -6.14
C GLY A 75 6.47 -1.11 -5.41
N ALA A 76 5.84 -2.01 -6.14
CA ALA A 76 4.96 -3.04 -5.58
C ALA A 76 5.66 -4.38 -5.34
N GLY A 77 6.94 -4.50 -5.66
CA GLY A 77 7.64 -5.78 -5.55
C GLY A 77 7.00 -6.84 -6.43
N ARG A 78 6.59 -7.95 -5.83
CA ARG A 78 5.94 -9.06 -6.55
C ARG A 78 4.41 -8.97 -6.56
N LEU A 79 3.82 -7.91 -6.02
CA LEU A 79 2.37 -7.71 -6.08
C LEU A 79 1.92 -7.39 -7.52
N PRO A 80 0.67 -7.77 -7.90
CA PRO A 80 0.13 -7.45 -9.22
C PRO A 80 -0.41 -6.01 -9.32
N ALA A 81 0.36 -5.09 -8.81
CA ALA A 81 -0.02 -3.68 -8.72
C ALA A 81 1.12 -2.78 -9.24
#